data_07addcc94bd09c339847341d1aa75a4a
#
_entry.id   07addcc94bd09c339847341d1aa75a4a
#
_cell.length_a   1.000
_cell.length_b   1.000
_cell.length_c   1.000
_cell.angle_alpha   90.00
_cell.angle_beta   90.00
_cell.angle_gamma   90.00
#
_symmetry.space_group_name_H-M   'P 1'
#
loop_
_entity.id
_entity.type
_entity.pdbx_description
1 polymer ?
#
loop_
_entity_poly.entity_id
_entity_poly.type
_entity_poly.pdbx_seq_one_letter_code
_entity_poly.pdbx_strand_id
1 'polypeptide(L)'
;MVENGCFTMLPILKFFGTDYKDVLFYSRMKDGVDIFTKAIFRYDHAVASLQVGLGVKTEGNLTIAGTKGYVYVPAPWWKTDYFEVRYEDQNKNKKYLYPYLGDGLRYEIKDFVSAILSKDYVFSKLTKDEIITMAEIQERHRLKSNLFEI
;
A
#
# COMPACT_ATOMS: atom_id res chain seq x y z
N MET A 1 -6.68 -1.81 -10.96
CA MET A 1 -6.06 -2.65 -9.90
C MET A 1 -4.74 -3.26 -10.36
N VAL A 2 -4.68 -3.83 -11.55
CA VAL A 2 -3.48 -4.55 -12.04
C VAL A 2 -2.24 -3.65 -12.13
N GLU A 3 -2.34 -2.45 -12.64
CA GLU A 3 -1.15 -1.58 -12.81
C GLU A 3 -0.70 -0.90 -11.49
N ASN A 4 -1.63 -0.28 -10.77
CA ASN A 4 -1.30 0.57 -9.63
C ASN A 4 -1.62 -0.06 -8.27
N GLY A 5 -2.24 -1.24 -8.24
CA GLY A 5 -2.66 -1.90 -7.01
C GLY A 5 -1.50 -2.30 -6.12
N CYS A 6 -0.37 -2.71 -6.69
CA CYS A 6 0.80 -3.14 -5.92
C CYS A 6 1.31 -2.04 -4.99
N PHE A 7 1.34 -0.77 -5.43
CA PHE A 7 1.77 0.34 -4.58
C PHE A 7 0.87 0.53 -3.37
N THR A 8 -0.44 0.40 -3.54
CA THR A 8 -1.40 0.57 -2.45
C THR A 8 -1.53 -0.66 -1.55
N MET A 9 -1.23 -1.86 -2.06
CA MET A 9 -1.18 -3.10 -1.26
C MET A 9 0.05 -3.16 -0.35
N LEU A 10 1.17 -2.60 -0.81
CA LEU A 10 2.43 -2.67 -0.09
C LEU A 10 2.33 -2.21 1.37
N PRO A 11 1.79 -1.03 1.72
CA PRO A 11 1.62 -0.63 3.11
C PRO A 11 0.76 -1.61 3.90
N ILE A 12 -0.31 -2.14 3.33
CA ILE A 12 -1.20 -3.10 4.01
C ILE A 12 -0.41 -4.33 4.41
N LEU A 13 0.32 -4.95 3.47
CA LEU A 13 1.10 -6.15 3.74
C LEU A 13 2.27 -5.88 4.70
N LYS A 14 2.88 -4.69 4.64
CA LYS A 14 3.95 -4.30 5.57
C LYS A 14 3.48 -4.15 7.01
N PHE A 15 2.27 -3.64 7.24
CA PHE A 15 1.77 -3.39 8.58
C PHE A 15 0.98 -4.55 9.18
N PHE A 16 0.27 -5.32 8.34
CA PHE A 16 -0.64 -6.37 8.81
C PHE A 16 -0.20 -7.78 8.40
N GLY A 17 0.85 -7.90 7.56
CA GLY A 17 1.34 -9.19 7.09
C GLY A 17 0.54 -9.75 5.91
N THR A 18 0.92 -10.96 5.51
CA THR A 18 0.33 -11.67 4.36
C THR A 18 -0.86 -12.57 4.73
N ASP A 19 -1.11 -12.79 6.02
CA ASP A 19 -2.13 -13.72 6.53
C ASP A 19 -3.54 -13.10 6.60
N TYR A 20 -3.95 -12.38 5.53
CA TYR A 20 -5.32 -11.89 5.45
C TYR A 20 -6.31 -13.05 5.28
N LYS A 21 -7.49 -12.94 5.89
CA LYS A 21 -8.53 -13.99 5.83
C LYS A 21 -9.38 -13.89 4.58
N ASP A 22 -9.59 -12.67 4.11
CA ASP A 22 -10.38 -12.42 2.90
C ASP A 22 -10.10 -11.06 2.31
N VAL A 23 -10.39 -10.91 1.02
CA VAL A 23 -10.36 -9.65 0.29
C VAL A 23 -11.60 -9.52 -0.58
N LEU A 24 -12.28 -8.37 -0.48
CA LEU A 24 -13.44 -7.99 -1.29
C LEU A 24 -13.04 -6.84 -2.21
N PHE A 25 -13.51 -6.90 -3.45
CA PHE A 25 -13.28 -5.85 -4.44
C PHE A 25 -14.60 -5.21 -4.87
N TYR A 26 -14.62 -3.88 -4.90
CA TYR A 26 -15.69 -3.09 -5.49
C TYR A 26 -15.10 -2.30 -6.63
N SER A 27 -15.50 -2.64 -7.87
CA SER A 27 -14.86 -2.10 -9.06
C SER A 27 -15.87 -1.47 -10.01
N ARG A 28 -15.53 -0.31 -10.54
CA ARG A 28 -16.21 0.26 -11.69
C ARG A 28 -15.44 -0.09 -12.94
N MET A 29 -16.11 -0.81 -13.83
CA MET A 29 -15.51 -1.27 -15.10
C MET A 29 -15.91 -0.35 -16.23
N LYS A 30 -15.00 -0.14 -17.19
CA LYS A 30 -15.26 0.51 -18.48
C LYS A 30 -14.42 -0.19 -19.54
N ASP A 31 -15.08 -0.63 -20.60
CA ASP A 31 -14.44 -1.32 -21.73
C ASP A 31 -13.53 -2.50 -21.31
N GLY A 32 -13.95 -3.24 -20.29
CA GLY A 32 -13.21 -4.40 -19.75
C GLY A 32 -12.07 -4.05 -18.79
N VAL A 33 -11.84 -2.76 -18.51
CA VAL A 33 -10.79 -2.29 -17.59
C VAL A 33 -11.41 -1.65 -16.35
N ASP A 34 -10.80 -1.92 -15.18
CA ASP A 34 -11.21 -1.26 -13.94
C ASP A 34 -10.71 0.18 -13.92
N ILE A 35 -11.63 1.13 -14.01
CA ILE A 35 -11.34 2.56 -13.90
C ILE A 35 -11.31 3.06 -12.46
N PHE A 36 -11.86 2.28 -11.54
CA PHE A 36 -11.79 2.45 -10.10
C PHE A 36 -11.96 1.11 -9.41
N THR A 37 -11.15 0.84 -8.42
CA THR A 37 -11.32 -0.31 -7.51
C THR A 37 -11.05 0.11 -6.07
N LYS A 38 -11.96 -0.27 -5.17
CA LYS A 38 -11.74 -0.29 -3.73
C LYS A 38 -11.62 -1.74 -3.29
N ALA A 39 -10.52 -2.08 -2.60
CA ALA A 39 -10.35 -3.39 -1.99
C ALA A 39 -10.40 -3.27 -0.47
N ILE A 40 -11.04 -4.26 0.18
CA ILE A 40 -11.18 -4.34 1.63
C ILE A 40 -10.59 -5.68 2.09
N PHE A 41 -9.58 -5.62 2.93
CA PHE A 41 -8.88 -6.76 3.51
C PHE A 41 -9.37 -7.00 4.93
N ARG A 42 -9.71 -8.23 5.24
CA ARG A 42 -10.06 -8.66 6.58
C ARG A 42 -8.93 -9.49 7.17
N TYR A 43 -8.46 -9.08 8.33
CA TYR A 43 -7.55 -9.82 9.21
C TYR A 43 -8.29 -10.25 10.47
N ASP A 44 -7.69 -11.08 11.32
CA ASP A 44 -8.29 -11.50 12.59
C ASP A 44 -8.49 -10.32 13.56
N HIS A 45 -7.61 -9.33 13.49
CA HIS A 45 -7.56 -8.22 14.44
C HIS A 45 -7.63 -6.83 13.77
N ALA A 46 -7.81 -6.78 12.46
CA ALA A 46 -7.82 -5.52 11.73
C ALA A 46 -8.63 -5.61 10.43
N VAL A 47 -9.00 -4.44 9.93
CA VAL A 47 -9.52 -4.26 8.57
C VAL A 47 -8.67 -3.19 7.90
N ALA A 48 -8.22 -3.48 6.70
CA ALA A 48 -7.51 -2.51 5.87
C ALA A 48 -8.28 -2.27 4.56
N SER A 49 -8.15 -1.10 3.99
CA SER A 49 -8.71 -0.83 2.67
C SER A 49 -7.75 -0.01 1.83
N LEU A 50 -7.80 -0.24 0.54
CA LEU A 50 -7.12 0.58 -0.46
C LEU A 50 -8.12 1.04 -1.52
N GLN A 51 -7.75 2.07 -2.25
CA GLN A 51 -8.46 2.48 -3.44
C GLN A 51 -7.47 2.93 -4.50
N VAL A 52 -7.78 2.58 -5.73
CA VAL A 52 -6.96 2.91 -6.91
C VAL A 52 -7.87 3.11 -8.10
N GLY A 53 -7.55 4.07 -8.95
CA GLY A 53 -8.33 4.28 -10.17
C GLY A 53 -7.84 5.44 -11.00
N LEU A 54 -7.99 5.31 -12.31
CA LEU A 54 -7.72 6.36 -13.29
C LEU A 54 -8.94 7.26 -13.50
N GLY A 55 -10.14 6.75 -13.20
CA GLY A 55 -11.40 7.47 -13.35
C GLY A 55 -11.84 8.30 -12.15
N VAL A 56 -11.04 8.34 -11.09
CA VAL A 56 -11.40 9.01 -9.82
C VAL A 56 -10.21 9.80 -9.30
N LYS A 57 -10.45 11.04 -8.87
CA LYS A 57 -9.48 11.83 -8.12
C LYS A 57 -9.67 11.58 -6.63
N THR A 58 -8.58 11.17 -5.96
CA THR A 58 -8.53 11.03 -4.49
C THR A 58 -7.37 11.84 -3.94
N GLU A 59 -7.34 12.09 -2.64
CA GLU A 59 -6.26 12.86 -2.02
C GLU A 59 -4.91 12.13 -2.09
N GLY A 60 -4.91 10.81 -1.95
CA GLY A 60 -3.68 10.01 -1.99
C GLY A 60 -2.87 10.09 -0.69
N ASN A 61 -3.54 10.19 0.44
CA ASN A 61 -2.95 10.07 1.77
C ASN A 61 -2.94 8.60 2.24
N LEU A 62 -2.15 8.31 3.29
CA LEU A 62 -2.18 7.05 4.00
C LEU A 62 -2.47 7.29 5.48
N THR A 63 -3.43 6.55 6.03
CA THR A 63 -3.77 6.61 7.45
C THR A 63 -3.75 5.22 8.05
N ILE A 64 -3.10 5.06 9.22
CA ILE A 64 -3.06 3.80 9.97
C ILE A 64 -3.63 4.10 11.35
N ALA A 65 -4.86 3.64 11.59
CA ALA A 65 -5.55 3.84 12.85
C ALA A 65 -5.15 2.78 13.88
N GLY A 66 -4.97 3.21 15.11
CA GLY A 66 -4.72 2.37 16.28
C GLY A 66 -5.57 2.79 17.47
N THR A 67 -5.54 2.04 18.55
CA THR A 67 -6.37 2.26 19.75
C THR A 67 -5.96 3.47 20.59
N LYS A 68 -4.74 3.98 20.40
CA LYS A 68 -4.18 5.13 21.16
C LYS A 68 -3.89 6.36 20.32
N GLY A 69 -4.12 6.27 19.02
CA GLY A 69 -3.82 7.32 18.06
C GLY A 69 -3.73 6.75 16.65
N TYR A 70 -3.31 7.56 15.72
CA TYR A 70 -3.15 7.15 14.33
C TYR A 70 -1.91 7.77 13.69
N VAL A 71 -1.38 7.09 12.69
CA VAL A 71 -0.34 7.61 11.82
C VAL A 71 -1.02 8.25 10.61
N TYR A 72 -0.61 9.46 10.29
CA TYR A 72 -1.05 10.19 9.10
C TYR A 72 0.15 10.50 8.21
N VAL A 73 0.08 10.04 6.98
CA VAL A 73 1.06 10.31 5.93
C VAL A 73 0.37 11.17 4.87
N PRO A 74 0.75 12.46 4.71
CA PRO A 74 0.06 13.36 3.79
C PRO A 74 0.24 12.98 2.33
N ALA A 75 -0.64 13.52 1.51
CA ALA A 75 -0.61 13.35 0.06
C ALA A 75 0.56 14.10 -0.61
N PRO A 76 1.18 13.49 -1.62
CA PRO A 76 1.04 12.09 -2.02
C PRO A 76 1.87 11.20 -1.08
N TRP A 77 1.23 10.22 -0.45
CA TRP A 77 1.88 9.41 0.59
C TRP A 77 3.18 8.71 0.13
N TRP A 78 3.30 8.41 -1.15
CA TRP A 78 4.49 7.77 -1.75
C TRP A 78 5.62 8.75 -2.09
N LYS A 79 5.42 10.05 -1.88
CA LYS A 79 6.40 11.11 -2.17
C LYS A 79 6.41 12.19 -1.09
N THR A 80 6.07 11.86 0.13
CA THR A 80 6.15 12.78 1.27
C THR A 80 7.48 12.62 2.00
N ASP A 81 7.94 13.67 2.64
CA ASP A 81 9.16 13.71 3.44
C ASP A 81 8.88 13.69 4.94
N TYR A 82 7.63 13.51 5.34
CA TYR A 82 7.24 13.41 6.75
C TYR A 82 5.98 12.58 6.95
N PHE A 83 5.81 12.13 8.19
CA PHE A 83 4.54 11.62 8.70
C PHE A 83 4.30 12.14 10.11
N GLU A 84 3.07 12.04 10.57
CA GLU A 84 2.66 12.45 11.91
C GLU A 84 2.05 11.28 12.67
N VAL A 85 2.38 11.18 13.95
CA VAL A 85 1.65 10.34 14.91
C VAL A 85 0.76 11.25 15.72
N ARG A 86 -0.54 11.06 15.58
CA ARG A 86 -1.56 11.90 16.20
C ARG A 86 -2.30 11.12 17.27
N TYR A 87 -2.38 11.74 18.45
CA TYR A 87 -3.04 11.18 19.63
C TYR A 87 -4.31 11.97 19.91
N GLU A 88 -5.19 11.43 20.77
CA GLU A 88 -6.36 12.16 21.26
C GLU A 88 -5.94 13.44 22.00
N ASP A 89 -4.93 13.36 22.87
CA ASP A 89 -4.26 14.53 23.41
C ASP A 89 -3.32 15.13 22.37
N GLN A 90 -3.74 16.22 21.74
CA GLN A 90 -3.00 16.89 20.66
C GLN A 90 -1.60 17.37 21.09
N ASN A 91 -1.36 17.61 22.38
CA ASN A 91 -0.04 17.99 22.90
C ASN A 91 0.99 16.88 22.77
N LYS A 92 0.55 15.64 22.58
CA LYS A 92 1.39 14.46 22.38
C LYS A 92 1.70 14.17 20.90
N ASN A 93 1.12 14.93 19.99
CA ASN A 93 1.35 14.74 18.56
C ASN A 93 2.82 14.92 18.22
N LYS A 94 3.31 14.03 17.34
CA LYS A 94 4.70 14.02 16.91
C LYS A 94 4.78 14.01 15.39
N LYS A 95 5.64 14.88 14.86
CA LYS A 95 6.00 14.92 13.44
C LYS A 95 7.39 14.32 13.26
N TYR A 96 7.51 13.40 12.32
CA TYR A 96 8.76 12.75 11.95
C TYR A 96 9.15 13.16 10.52
N LEU A 97 10.34 13.71 10.38
CA LEU A 97 10.87 14.19 9.11
C LEU A 97 11.85 13.17 8.54
N TYR A 98 11.63 12.77 7.30
CA TYR A 98 12.47 11.85 6.54
C TYR A 98 12.69 12.39 5.12
N PRO A 99 13.40 13.53 4.99
CA PRO A 99 13.64 14.10 3.68
C PRO A 99 14.47 13.14 2.83
N TYR A 100 14.06 12.98 1.58
CA TYR A 100 14.82 12.20 0.62
C TYR A 100 15.32 13.08 -0.52
N LEU A 101 16.43 12.68 -1.13
CA LEU A 101 17.09 13.45 -2.17
C LEU A 101 16.58 13.05 -3.55
N GLY A 102 15.95 13.96 -4.26
CA GLY A 102 15.44 13.75 -5.62
C GLY A 102 14.26 12.78 -5.65
N ASP A 103 14.23 11.88 -6.62
CA ASP A 103 13.19 10.88 -6.78
C ASP A 103 13.58 9.52 -6.16
N GLY A 104 12.57 8.70 -5.82
CA GLY A 104 12.74 7.41 -5.16
C GLY A 104 13.62 6.41 -5.92
N LEU A 105 13.70 6.53 -7.24
CA LEU A 105 14.47 5.65 -8.13
C LEU A 105 15.95 5.51 -7.72
N ARG A 106 16.57 6.57 -7.20
CA ARG A 106 17.97 6.50 -6.73
C ARG A 106 18.17 5.49 -5.60
N TYR A 107 17.18 5.38 -4.71
CA TYR A 107 17.23 4.43 -3.59
C TYR A 107 17.05 3.00 -4.07
N GLU A 108 16.14 2.81 -5.02
CA GLU A 108 15.93 1.52 -5.68
C GLU A 108 17.18 1.04 -6.40
N ILE A 109 17.83 1.90 -7.21
CA ILE A 109 19.08 1.59 -7.89
C ILE A 109 20.20 1.28 -6.88
N LYS A 110 20.29 2.07 -5.80
CA LYS A 110 21.29 1.83 -4.76
C LYS A 110 21.09 0.46 -4.10
N ASP A 111 19.87 0.11 -3.73
CA ASP A 111 19.55 -1.18 -3.10
C ASP A 111 19.83 -2.33 -4.08
N PHE A 112 19.45 -2.18 -5.35
CA PHE A 112 19.75 -3.16 -6.40
C PHE A 112 21.25 -3.39 -6.61
N VAL A 113 22.02 -2.33 -6.76
CA VAL A 113 23.49 -2.43 -6.91
C VAL A 113 24.12 -3.05 -5.66
N SER A 114 23.67 -2.67 -4.47
CA SER A 114 24.15 -3.26 -3.22
C SER A 114 23.89 -4.75 -3.14
N ALA A 115 22.71 -5.20 -3.57
CA ALA A 115 22.35 -6.63 -3.60
C ALA A 115 23.24 -7.43 -4.57
N ILE A 116 23.55 -6.86 -5.74
CA ILE A 116 24.47 -7.49 -6.69
C ILE A 116 25.89 -7.61 -6.12
N LEU A 117 26.38 -6.55 -5.48
CA LEU A 117 27.75 -6.51 -4.96
C LEU A 117 27.94 -7.38 -3.72
N SER A 118 26.94 -7.47 -2.86
CA SER A 118 27.00 -8.29 -1.64
C SER A 118 26.84 -9.79 -1.91
N LYS A 119 26.44 -10.17 -3.12
CA LYS A 119 26.01 -11.55 -3.46
C LYS A 119 24.86 -12.07 -2.59
N ASP A 120 24.30 -11.24 -1.77
CA ASP A 120 23.07 -11.49 -1.04
C ASP A 120 21.91 -11.20 -1.99
N TYR A 121 21.31 -12.24 -2.53
CA TYR A 121 20.16 -12.13 -3.42
C TYR A 121 18.86 -11.68 -2.72
N VAL A 122 18.96 -11.04 -1.57
CA VAL A 122 17.85 -10.36 -0.90
C VAL A 122 17.66 -9.00 -1.57
N PHE A 123 16.94 -9.01 -2.68
CA PHE A 123 16.82 -7.89 -3.61
C PHE A 123 16.04 -6.69 -3.10
N SER A 124 15.34 -6.80 -1.99
CA SER A 124 14.53 -5.67 -1.59
C SER A 124 14.06 -5.79 -0.16
N LYS A 125 13.54 -4.68 0.33
CA LYS A 125 12.76 -4.62 1.56
C LYS A 125 11.43 -5.38 1.46
N LEU A 126 11.09 -5.93 0.29
CA LEU A 126 9.99 -6.84 0.04
C LEU A 126 10.44 -8.29 0.24
N THR A 127 9.71 -9.04 1.03
CA THR A 127 9.91 -10.48 1.14
C THR A 127 9.31 -11.20 -0.05
N LYS A 128 9.76 -12.44 -0.28
CA LYS A 128 9.19 -13.31 -1.32
C LYS A 128 7.68 -13.53 -1.11
N ASP A 129 7.27 -13.71 0.14
CA ASP A 129 5.85 -13.95 0.47
C ASP A 129 4.99 -12.71 0.20
N GLU A 130 5.49 -11.51 0.48
CA GLU A 130 4.78 -10.28 0.13
C GLU A 130 4.61 -10.13 -1.39
N ILE A 131 5.63 -10.46 -2.18
CA ILE A 131 5.55 -10.40 -3.65
C ILE A 131 4.53 -11.40 -4.18
N ILE A 132 4.59 -12.65 -3.71
CA ILE A 132 3.66 -13.71 -4.12
C ILE A 132 2.22 -13.31 -3.73
N THR A 133 2.02 -12.86 -2.49
CA THR A 133 0.70 -12.44 -2.00
C THR A 133 0.12 -11.29 -2.82
N MET A 134 0.93 -10.28 -3.18
CA MET A 134 0.46 -9.20 -4.07
C MET A 134 0.02 -9.73 -5.43
N ALA A 135 0.79 -10.65 -6.02
CA ALA A 135 0.44 -11.26 -7.30
C ALA A 135 -0.86 -12.09 -7.21
N GLU A 136 -1.03 -12.86 -6.14
CA GLU A 136 -2.25 -13.63 -5.89
C GLU A 136 -3.49 -12.73 -5.72
N ILE A 137 -3.37 -11.61 -5.02
CA ILE A 137 -4.46 -10.64 -4.85
C ILE A 137 -4.83 -10.02 -6.21
N GLN A 138 -3.85 -9.66 -7.01
CA GLN A 138 -4.10 -9.14 -8.37
C GLN A 138 -4.77 -10.18 -9.26
N GLU A 139 -4.34 -11.43 -9.18
CA GLU A 139 -4.94 -12.53 -9.94
C GLU A 139 -6.39 -12.79 -9.50
N ARG A 140 -6.68 -12.76 -8.20
CA ARG A 140 -8.07 -12.86 -7.68
C ARG A 140 -8.95 -11.75 -8.25
N HIS A 141 -8.45 -10.51 -8.31
CA HIS A 141 -9.18 -9.41 -8.93
C HIS A 141 -9.40 -9.66 -10.43
N ARG A 142 -8.37 -10.10 -11.15
CA ARG A 142 -8.45 -10.44 -12.59
C ARG A 142 -9.46 -11.53 -12.87
N LEU A 143 -9.52 -12.56 -12.03
CA LEU A 143 -10.49 -13.65 -12.11
C LEU A 143 -11.87 -13.29 -11.55
N LYS A 144 -12.09 -12.03 -11.16
CA LYS A 144 -13.32 -11.51 -10.55
C LYS A 144 -13.76 -12.28 -9.29
N SER A 145 -12.81 -12.89 -8.58
CA SER A 145 -13.08 -13.58 -7.32
C SER A 145 -13.39 -12.56 -6.22
N ASN A 146 -14.59 -12.64 -5.61
CA ASN A 146 -15.08 -11.66 -4.64
C ASN A 146 -15.14 -10.23 -5.18
N LEU A 147 -15.41 -10.05 -6.47
CA LEU A 147 -15.52 -8.75 -7.11
C LEU A 147 -16.99 -8.39 -7.37
N PHE A 148 -17.36 -7.20 -6.94
CA PHE A 148 -18.66 -6.58 -7.12
C PHE A 148 -18.50 -5.39 -8.07
N GLU A 149 -19.16 -5.43 -9.21
CA GLU A 149 -19.20 -4.31 -10.16
C GLU A 149 -20.21 -3.26 -9.69
N ILE A 150 -19.83 -1.96 -9.70
CA ILE A 150 -20.61 -0.81 -9.26
C ILE A 150 -20.74 0.24 -10.37
#